data_fcffa7806447e816ddfd6127afdd15b0
#
_entry.id   fcffa7806447e816ddfd6127afdd15b0
#
_cell.length_a   1.000
_cell.length_b   1.000
_cell.length_c   1.000
_cell.angle_alpha   90.00
_cell.angle_beta   90.00
_cell.angle_gamma   90.00
#
_symmetry.space_group_name_H-M   'P 1'
#
loop_
_entity.id
_entity.type
_entity.pdbx_description
1 polymer ?
#
loop_
_entity_poly.entity_id
_entity_poly.type
_entity_poly.pdbx_seq_one_letter_code
_entity_poly.pdbx_strand_id
1 'polypeptide(L)'
;MKAETERSQSERVEEIGGSGASVERIVSLLLFLTVFLYIAVCPYTKVEESFNLQAIHDLLHHGSDIELYDHLTFPGVVPRTFLGPLAVSSLSLPLTLLSDLAGCSKFSQQLIVRGVLGSLVMAAFSLYRAAVRERYGRTVSVFLSLLTLSQFHLMFYSSRPLPNTLALGPVLAALACWLQGRSDLFIFLSAGAILVFRGELAIFLGAILLMELLVGKVDDILNIDILY
;
A
#
# COMPACT_ATOMS: atom_id res chain seq x y z
N MET A 1 -17.26 -8.34 48.10
CA MET A 1 -16.21 -7.30 48.03
C MET A 1 -15.07 -7.63 47.05
N LYS A 2 -14.32 -8.77 47.19
CA LYS A 2 -13.23 -9.12 46.25
C LYS A 2 -13.76 -9.46 44.84
N ALA A 3 -14.82 -10.25 44.73
CA ALA A 3 -15.46 -10.64 43.47
C ALA A 3 -16.12 -9.46 42.73
N GLU A 4 -16.67 -8.50 43.44
CA GLU A 4 -17.23 -7.28 42.83
C GLU A 4 -16.15 -6.35 42.28
N THR A 5 -15.00 -6.28 42.95
CA THR A 5 -13.86 -5.48 42.46
C THR A 5 -13.24 -6.09 41.21
N GLU A 6 -13.12 -7.42 41.15
CA GLU A 6 -12.62 -8.14 39.96
C GLU A 6 -13.58 -8.03 38.76
N ARG A 7 -14.90 -8.08 39.01
CA ARG A 7 -15.91 -7.91 37.97
C ARG A 7 -15.91 -6.46 37.43
N SER A 8 -15.82 -5.45 38.31
CA SER A 8 -15.71 -4.05 37.92
C SER A 8 -14.43 -3.73 37.16
N GLN A 9 -13.30 -4.41 37.47
CA GLN A 9 -12.08 -4.29 36.69
C GLN A 9 -12.18 -4.95 35.31
N SER A 10 -12.82 -6.13 35.22
CA SER A 10 -13.05 -6.82 33.95
C SER A 10 -13.95 -5.99 33.03
N GLU A 11 -15.05 -5.45 33.55
CA GLU A 11 -15.99 -4.59 32.78
C GLU A 11 -15.30 -3.32 32.29
N ARG A 12 -14.44 -2.67 33.09
CA ARG A 12 -13.64 -1.51 32.65
C ARG A 12 -12.62 -1.86 31.57
N VAL A 13 -11.98 -3.03 31.67
CA VAL A 13 -11.01 -3.47 30.67
C VAL A 13 -11.71 -3.75 29.32
N GLU A 14 -12.90 -4.36 29.34
CA GLU A 14 -13.70 -4.57 28.15
C GLU A 14 -14.22 -3.26 27.54
N GLU A 15 -14.65 -2.30 28.35
CA GLU A 15 -15.12 -0.99 27.91
C GLU A 15 -13.99 -0.16 27.27
N ILE A 16 -12.79 -0.14 27.89
CA ILE A 16 -11.61 0.50 27.34
C ILE A 16 -11.15 -0.22 26.05
N GLY A 17 -11.25 -1.55 26.01
CA GLY A 17 -10.95 -2.36 24.83
C GLY A 17 -11.88 -2.04 23.66
N GLY A 18 -13.18 -1.96 23.91
CA GLY A 18 -14.22 -1.65 22.92
C GLY A 18 -14.12 -0.23 22.37
N SER A 19 -13.89 0.75 23.24
CA SER A 19 -13.70 2.15 22.86
C SER A 19 -12.46 2.31 21.95
N GLY A 20 -11.37 1.67 22.29
CA GLY A 20 -10.15 1.75 21.49
C GLY A 20 -10.25 1.09 20.10
N ALA A 21 -11.02 0.00 19.98
CA ALA A 21 -11.29 -0.62 18.68
C ALA A 21 -12.17 0.27 17.77
N SER A 22 -13.06 1.04 18.38
CA SER A 22 -13.89 2.00 17.66
C SER A 22 -13.06 3.16 17.10
N VAL A 23 -12.13 3.71 17.88
CA VAL A 23 -11.21 4.76 17.44
C VAL A 23 -10.37 4.30 16.25
N GLU A 24 -9.82 3.08 16.29
CA GLU A 24 -9.02 2.54 15.19
C GLU A 24 -9.85 2.38 13.89
N ARG A 25 -11.10 1.96 14.00
CA ARG A 25 -12.02 1.86 12.85
C ARG A 25 -12.34 3.22 12.26
N ILE A 26 -12.62 4.20 13.10
CA ILE A 26 -12.90 5.58 12.67
C ILE A 26 -11.68 6.17 11.94
N VAL A 27 -10.49 6.04 12.51
CA VAL A 27 -9.27 6.54 11.88
C VAL A 27 -8.96 5.84 10.57
N SER A 28 -9.19 4.52 10.47
CA SER A 28 -9.07 3.79 9.21
C SER A 28 -10.03 4.32 8.15
N LEU A 29 -11.29 4.51 8.52
CA LEU A 29 -12.31 5.06 7.62
C LEU A 29 -11.92 6.46 7.14
N LEU A 30 -11.44 7.31 8.04
CA LEU A 30 -10.99 8.66 7.70
C LEU A 30 -9.83 8.65 6.70
N LEU A 31 -8.87 7.72 6.83
CA LEU A 31 -7.78 7.56 5.87
C LEU A 31 -8.32 7.24 4.46
N PHE A 32 -9.20 6.25 4.34
CA PHE A 32 -9.83 5.92 3.05
C PHE A 32 -10.64 7.09 2.50
N LEU A 33 -11.51 7.70 3.31
CA LEU A 33 -12.33 8.84 2.90
C LEU A 33 -11.49 10.01 2.42
N THR A 34 -10.35 10.28 3.06
CA THR A 34 -9.44 11.37 2.66
C THR A 34 -8.81 11.10 1.29
N VAL A 35 -8.41 9.86 1.00
CA VAL A 35 -7.91 9.49 -0.34
C VAL A 35 -8.98 9.73 -1.41
N PHE A 36 -10.21 9.27 -1.19
CA PHE A 36 -11.32 9.49 -2.13
C PHE A 36 -11.68 10.97 -2.27
N LEU A 37 -11.60 11.74 -1.18
CA LEU A 37 -11.77 13.19 -1.22
C LEU A 37 -10.73 13.84 -2.15
N TYR A 38 -9.45 13.45 -2.05
CA TYR A 38 -8.40 13.95 -2.95
C TYR A 38 -8.61 13.54 -4.40
N ILE A 39 -9.16 12.35 -4.68
CA ILE A 39 -9.54 11.96 -6.03
C ILE A 39 -10.64 12.89 -6.57
N ALA A 40 -11.64 13.19 -5.75
CA ALA A 40 -12.76 14.06 -6.15
C ALA A 40 -12.35 15.52 -6.33
N VAL A 41 -11.51 16.06 -5.44
CA VAL A 41 -11.06 17.47 -5.49
C VAL A 41 -9.99 17.69 -6.55
N CYS A 42 -9.12 16.69 -6.79
CA CYS A 42 -8.02 16.75 -7.77
C CYS A 42 -8.12 15.59 -8.77
N PRO A 43 -9.17 15.57 -9.62
CA PRO A 43 -9.45 14.45 -10.51
C PRO A 43 -8.48 14.34 -11.69
N TYR A 44 -7.86 15.43 -12.10
CA TYR A 44 -6.97 15.43 -13.26
C TYR A 44 -5.58 14.93 -12.94
N THR A 45 -4.96 14.26 -13.92
CA THR A 45 -3.62 13.71 -13.82
C THR A 45 -2.55 14.73 -14.16
N LYS A 46 -1.33 14.51 -13.67
CA LYS A 46 -0.12 15.24 -14.03
C LYS A 46 0.65 14.48 -15.11
N VAL A 47 1.58 15.18 -15.76
CA VAL A 47 2.41 14.61 -16.83
C VAL A 47 3.18 13.37 -16.35
N GLU A 48 3.69 13.38 -15.12
CA GLU A 48 4.47 12.30 -14.55
C GLU A 48 3.67 10.99 -14.34
N GLU A 49 2.35 11.11 -14.28
CA GLU A 49 1.42 9.97 -14.12
C GLU A 49 1.02 9.36 -15.47
N SER A 50 1.14 10.13 -16.56
CA SER A 50 0.58 9.79 -17.87
C SER A 50 1.08 8.45 -18.38
N PHE A 51 2.35 8.14 -18.16
CA PHE A 51 3.00 6.93 -18.62
C PHE A 51 2.37 5.64 -18.07
N ASN A 52 2.21 5.57 -16.75
CA ASN A 52 1.55 4.41 -16.13
C ASN A 52 0.04 4.41 -16.41
N LEU A 53 -0.57 5.58 -16.54
CA LEU A 53 -1.98 5.70 -16.86
C LEU A 53 -2.27 5.23 -18.29
N GLN A 54 -1.42 5.58 -19.28
CA GLN A 54 -1.51 5.05 -20.63
C GLN A 54 -1.38 3.52 -20.64
N ALA A 55 -0.36 2.98 -19.96
CA ALA A 55 -0.19 1.55 -19.85
C ALA A 55 -1.41 0.82 -19.25
N ILE A 56 -2.03 1.41 -18.22
CA ILE A 56 -3.26 0.87 -17.62
C ILE A 56 -4.43 0.98 -18.60
N HIS A 57 -4.56 2.10 -19.32
CA HIS A 57 -5.58 2.30 -20.33
C HIS A 57 -5.47 1.25 -21.44
N ASP A 58 -4.27 1.04 -21.98
CA ASP A 58 -4.01 0.08 -23.05
C ASP A 58 -4.38 -1.35 -22.61
N LEU A 59 -3.98 -1.74 -21.40
CA LEU A 59 -4.34 -3.04 -20.82
C LEU A 59 -5.86 -3.22 -20.65
N LEU A 60 -6.58 -2.19 -20.25
CA LEU A 60 -8.02 -2.25 -19.99
C LEU A 60 -8.85 -2.25 -21.29
N HIS A 61 -8.41 -1.50 -22.33
CA HIS A 61 -9.20 -1.30 -23.54
C HIS A 61 -8.75 -2.12 -24.74
N HIS A 62 -7.45 -2.44 -24.84
CA HIS A 62 -6.88 -3.19 -25.95
C HIS A 62 -6.48 -4.63 -25.56
N GLY A 63 -6.37 -4.93 -24.26
CA GLY A 63 -6.12 -6.28 -23.75
C GLY A 63 -4.86 -6.90 -24.34
N SER A 64 -4.98 -7.91 -25.19
CA SER A 64 -3.87 -8.59 -25.84
C SER A 64 -3.47 -8.02 -27.20
N ASP A 65 -4.18 -7.02 -27.71
CA ASP A 65 -3.89 -6.37 -28.99
C ASP A 65 -2.81 -5.28 -28.81
N ILE A 66 -1.56 -5.74 -28.75
CA ILE A 66 -0.40 -4.91 -28.44
C ILE A 66 -0.13 -3.85 -29.50
N GLU A 67 -0.55 -4.09 -30.77
CA GLU A 67 -0.33 -3.15 -31.87
C GLU A 67 -1.08 -1.83 -31.67
N LEU A 68 -2.16 -1.84 -30.90
CA LEU A 68 -2.99 -0.68 -30.60
C LEU A 68 -2.52 0.10 -29.36
N TYR A 69 -1.42 -0.31 -28.71
CA TYR A 69 -0.94 0.34 -27.50
C TYR A 69 -0.30 1.69 -27.81
N ASP A 70 -0.87 2.76 -27.26
CA ASP A 70 -0.29 4.11 -27.29
C ASP A 70 1.12 4.14 -26.65
N HIS A 71 1.34 3.29 -25.68
CA HIS A 71 2.60 3.12 -24.98
C HIS A 71 3.77 2.71 -25.90
N LEU A 72 3.51 2.01 -26.98
CA LEU A 72 4.54 1.66 -27.98
C LEU A 72 4.87 2.83 -28.91
N THR A 73 3.87 3.66 -29.21
CA THR A 73 4.04 4.83 -30.07
C THR A 73 4.75 5.98 -29.32
N PHE A 74 4.49 6.11 -28.03
CA PHE A 74 5.06 7.14 -27.16
C PHE A 74 5.84 6.52 -25.98
N PRO A 75 6.93 5.78 -26.24
CA PRO A 75 7.72 5.19 -25.18
C PRO A 75 8.35 6.30 -24.33
N GLY A 76 8.26 6.17 -23.02
CA GLY A 76 8.92 7.12 -22.11
C GLY A 76 10.44 7.08 -22.25
N VAL A 77 11.09 8.16 -21.83
CA VAL A 77 12.55 8.30 -21.88
C VAL A 77 13.29 7.24 -21.05
N VAL A 78 12.63 6.70 -20.01
CA VAL A 78 13.21 5.71 -19.10
C VAL A 78 12.35 4.44 -19.14
N PRO A 79 12.95 3.26 -19.38
CA PRO A 79 12.23 1.99 -19.30
C PRO A 79 11.62 1.81 -17.91
N ARG A 80 10.35 1.42 -17.86
CA ARG A 80 9.61 1.18 -16.61
C ARG A 80 8.99 -0.20 -16.64
N THR A 81 8.82 -0.79 -15.45
CA THR A 81 8.13 -2.06 -15.34
C THR A 81 6.66 -1.94 -15.72
N PHE A 82 6.15 -2.93 -16.42
CA PHE A 82 4.72 -3.05 -16.76
C PHE A 82 3.92 -3.78 -15.67
N LEU A 83 4.59 -4.38 -14.67
CA LEU A 83 3.95 -5.18 -13.62
C LEU A 83 3.03 -4.34 -12.72
N GLY A 84 3.40 -3.10 -12.43
CA GLY A 84 2.55 -2.19 -11.66
C GLY A 84 1.23 -1.87 -12.40
N PRO A 85 1.29 -1.33 -13.62
CA PRO A 85 0.12 -1.16 -14.48
C PRO A 85 -0.72 -2.43 -14.62
N LEU A 86 -0.11 -3.59 -14.86
CA LEU A 86 -0.80 -4.87 -14.99
C LEU A 86 -1.57 -5.26 -13.73
N ALA A 87 -0.97 -5.11 -12.55
CA ALA A 87 -1.63 -5.41 -11.29
C ALA A 87 -2.83 -4.48 -11.05
N VAL A 88 -2.66 -3.18 -11.27
CA VAL A 88 -3.74 -2.19 -11.07
C VAL A 88 -4.86 -2.39 -12.09
N SER A 89 -4.54 -2.60 -13.38
CA SER A 89 -5.54 -2.84 -14.43
C SER A 89 -6.34 -4.11 -14.15
N SER A 90 -5.68 -5.22 -13.79
CA SER A 90 -6.35 -6.49 -13.47
C SER A 90 -7.34 -6.35 -12.34
N LEU A 91 -6.98 -5.61 -11.27
CA LEU A 91 -7.86 -5.37 -10.13
C LEU A 91 -8.97 -4.34 -10.44
N SER A 92 -8.72 -3.43 -11.38
CA SER A 92 -9.71 -2.44 -11.81
C SER A 92 -10.69 -2.99 -12.84
N LEU A 93 -10.32 -4.05 -13.57
CA LEU A 93 -11.07 -4.59 -14.69
C LEU A 93 -12.56 -4.87 -14.39
N PRO A 94 -12.94 -5.51 -13.27
CA PRO A 94 -14.37 -5.75 -12.99
C PRO A 94 -15.18 -4.46 -12.86
N LEU A 95 -14.60 -3.44 -12.22
CA LEU A 95 -15.27 -2.16 -12.00
C LEU A 95 -15.32 -1.33 -13.27
N THR A 96 -14.29 -1.39 -14.11
CA THR A 96 -14.27 -0.66 -15.39
C THR A 96 -15.23 -1.29 -16.39
N LEU A 97 -15.36 -2.63 -16.44
CA LEU A 97 -16.38 -3.31 -17.23
C LEU A 97 -17.80 -2.94 -16.81
N LEU A 98 -18.07 -2.88 -15.50
CA LEU A 98 -19.37 -2.41 -15.00
C LEU A 98 -19.63 -0.93 -15.37
N SER A 99 -18.60 -0.10 -15.35
CA SER A 99 -18.66 1.29 -15.77
C SER A 99 -18.96 1.43 -17.28
N ASP A 100 -18.38 0.58 -18.13
CA ASP A 100 -18.67 0.51 -19.55
C ASP A 100 -20.12 0.11 -19.83
N LEU A 101 -20.59 -0.92 -19.15
CA LEU A 101 -22.00 -1.37 -19.27
C LEU A 101 -22.99 -0.29 -18.82
N ALA A 102 -22.60 0.55 -17.88
CA ALA A 102 -23.38 1.70 -17.42
C ALA A 102 -23.27 2.93 -18.34
N GLY A 103 -22.48 2.85 -19.43
CA GLY A 103 -22.28 3.95 -20.38
C GLY A 103 -21.46 5.12 -19.80
N CYS A 104 -20.65 4.88 -18.79
CA CYS A 104 -19.82 5.90 -18.17
C CYS A 104 -18.64 6.30 -19.07
N SER A 105 -18.14 7.53 -18.90
CA SER A 105 -17.01 8.04 -19.68
C SER A 105 -15.69 7.37 -19.30
N LYS A 106 -14.71 7.39 -20.22
CA LYS A 106 -13.32 6.95 -19.93
C LYS A 106 -12.69 7.72 -18.76
N PHE A 107 -13.09 8.96 -18.57
CA PHE A 107 -12.67 9.75 -17.41
C PHE A 107 -13.14 9.12 -16.07
N SER A 108 -14.37 8.62 -16.02
CA SER A 108 -14.88 7.91 -14.83
C SER A 108 -14.08 6.63 -14.55
N GLN A 109 -13.67 5.91 -15.60
CA GLN A 109 -12.81 4.73 -15.47
C GLN A 109 -11.42 5.07 -14.92
N GLN A 110 -10.85 6.21 -15.34
CA GLN A 110 -9.61 6.72 -14.74
C GLN A 110 -9.75 6.97 -13.24
N LEU A 111 -10.89 7.53 -12.78
CA LEU A 111 -11.14 7.71 -11.35
C LEU A 111 -11.29 6.38 -10.61
N ILE A 112 -11.90 5.37 -11.23
CA ILE A 112 -11.99 4.01 -10.70
C ILE A 112 -10.59 3.42 -10.51
N VAL A 113 -9.74 3.49 -11.52
CA VAL A 113 -8.34 3.01 -11.46
C VAL A 113 -7.58 3.68 -10.31
N ARG A 114 -7.73 4.99 -10.16
CA ARG A 114 -7.12 5.73 -9.05
C ARG A 114 -7.69 5.33 -7.70
N GLY A 115 -9.00 5.06 -7.63
CA GLY A 115 -9.67 4.55 -6.43
C GLY A 115 -9.14 3.19 -6.02
N VAL A 116 -8.96 2.28 -6.97
CA VAL A 116 -8.37 0.95 -6.73
C VAL A 116 -6.94 1.08 -6.24
N LEU A 117 -6.09 1.87 -6.90
CA LEU A 117 -4.71 2.09 -6.46
C LEU A 117 -4.65 2.68 -5.05
N GLY A 118 -5.44 3.73 -4.79
CA GLY A 118 -5.51 4.34 -3.46
C GLY A 118 -5.95 3.34 -2.38
N SER A 119 -6.91 2.47 -2.70
CA SER A 119 -7.37 1.42 -1.80
C SER A 119 -6.28 0.39 -1.51
N LEU A 120 -5.49 0.00 -2.52
CA LEU A 120 -4.35 -0.92 -2.36
C LEU A 120 -3.27 -0.33 -1.45
N VAL A 121 -2.93 0.95 -1.65
CA VAL A 121 -1.95 1.64 -0.80
C VAL A 121 -2.46 1.75 0.63
N MET A 122 -3.73 2.08 0.84
CA MET A 122 -4.33 2.16 2.17
C MET A 122 -4.44 0.79 2.84
N ALA A 123 -4.70 -0.27 2.09
CA ALA A 123 -4.66 -1.63 2.60
C ALA A 123 -3.24 -2.02 3.08
N ALA A 124 -2.21 -1.74 2.27
CA ALA A 124 -0.82 -1.97 2.66
C ALA A 124 -0.42 -1.12 3.89
N PHE A 125 -0.86 0.14 3.95
CA PHE A 125 -0.66 0.99 5.14
C PHE A 125 -1.38 0.42 6.36
N SER A 126 -2.56 -0.16 6.19
CA SER A 126 -3.29 -0.81 7.29
C SER A 126 -2.57 -2.03 7.83
N LEU A 127 -1.91 -2.82 6.96
CA LEU A 127 -1.03 -3.93 7.37
C LEU A 127 0.16 -3.42 8.18
N TYR A 128 0.84 -2.38 7.68
CA TYR A 128 1.97 -1.75 8.38
C TYR A 128 1.53 -1.20 9.75
N ARG A 129 0.40 -0.50 9.80
CA ARG A 129 -0.17 0.02 11.04
C ARG A 129 -0.53 -1.09 12.03
N ALA A 130 -1.04 -2.24 11.56
CA ALA A 130 -1.32 -3.39 12.41
C ALA A 130 -0.03 -3.95 13.04
N ALA A 131 1.06 -4.04 12.26
CA ALA A 131 2.37 -4.45 12.76
C ALA A 131 2.94 -3.45 13.79
N VAL A 132 2.78 -2.14 13.54
CA VAL A 132 3.14 -1.09 14.52
C VAL A 132 2.35 -1.23 15.82
N ARG A 133 1.04 -1.53 15.71
CA ARG A 133 0.20 -1.78 16.89
C ARG A 133 0.65 -2.98 17.70
N GLU A 134 1.00 -4.05 17.02
CA GLU A 134 1.48 -5.28 17.63
C GLU A 134 2.81 -5.07 18.38
N ARG A 135 3.72 -4.30 17.78
CA ARG A 135 5.07 -4.06 18.30
C ARG A 135 5.14 -2.95 19.35
N TYR A 136 4.40 -1.86 19.17
CA TYR A 136 4.53 -0.62 19.97
C TYR A 136 3.24 -0.20 20.68
N GLY A 137 2.18 -0.96 20.50
CA GLY A 137 0.90 -0.69 21.15
C GLY A 137 -0.04 0.22 20.35
N ARG A 138 -1.30 0.24 20.81
CA ARG A 138 -2.42 0.93 20.14
C ARG A 138 -2.20 2.43 20.00
N THR A 139 -1.71 3.07 21.06
CA THR A 139 -1.51 4.53 21.10
C THR A 139 -0.59 4.98 19.98
N VAL A 140 0.55 4.31 19.80
CA VAL A 140 1.51 4.61 18.72
C VAL A 140 0.87 4.42 17.34
N SER A 141 0.11 3.36 17.14
CA SER A 141 -0.62 3.09 15.88
C SER A 141 -1.65 4.18 15.54
N VAL A 142 -2.37 4.69 16.54
CA VAL A 142 -3.32 5.78 16.35
C VAL A 142 -2.60 7.09 16.02
N PHE A 143 -1.54 7.44 16.75
CA PHE A 143 -0.75 8.64 16.47
C PHE A 143 -0.10 8.58 15.08
N LEU A 144 0.45 7.44 14.68
CA LEU A 144 0.97 7.22 13.32
C LEU A 144 -0.11 7.52 12.28
N SER A 145 -1.31 7.02 12.49
CA SER A 145 -2.42 7.22 11.56
C SER A 145 -2.88 8.68 11.50
N LEU A 146 -2.94 9.37 12.64
CA LEU A 146 -3.28 10.80 12.70
C LEU A 146 -2.21 11.67 12.03
N LEU A 147 -0.93 11.38 12.28
CA LEU A 147 0.17 12.06 11.58
C LEU A 147 0.09 11.83 10.08
N THR A 148 -0.16 10.60 9.64
CA THR A 148 -0.32 10.28 8.21
C THR A 148 -1.52 11.01 7.60
N LEU A 149 -2.64 11.08 8.32
CA LEU A 149 -3.85 11.78 7.87
C LEU A 149 -3.62 13.29 7.75
N SER A 150 -2.81 13.88 8.64
CA SER A 150 -2.47 15.31 8.61
C SER A 150 -1.47 15.67 7.51
N GLN A 151 -0.76 14.69 6.96
CA GLN A 151 0.21 14.91 5.89
C GLN A 151 -0.48 14.91 4.53
N PHE A 152 -0.39 16.03 3.81
CA PHE A 152 -0.87 16.14 2.44
C PHE A 152 -0.24 15.08 1.52
N HIS A 153 1.05 14.84 1.65
CA HIS A 153 1.85 14.09 0.68
C HIS A 153 1.33 12.67 0.47
N LEU A 154 1.25 11.85 1.53
CA LEU A 154 0.85 10.46 1.41
C LEU A 154 -0.60 10.34 0.93
N MET A 155 -1.51 11.11 1.50
CA MET A 155 -2.93 11.06 1.16
C MET A 155 -3.20 11.44 -0.29
N PHE A 156 -2.53 12.50 -0.79
CA PHE A 156 -2.67 12.99 -2.15
C PHE A 156 -2.08 12.03 -3.19
N TYR A 157 -0.87 11.51 -2.92
CA TYR A 157 -0.16 10.67 -3.89
C TYR A 157 -0.56 9.20 -3.86
N SER A 158 -1.20 8.71 -2.81
CA SER A 158 -1.60 7.29 -2.70
C SER A 158 -2.49 6.79 -3.84
N SER A 159 -3.27 7.67 -4.46
CA SER A 159 -4.16 7.35 -5.58
C SER A 159 -3.58 7.70 -6.97
N ARG A 160 -2.32 8.15 -7.04
CA ARG A 160 -1.71 8.58 -8.30
C ARG A 160 -0.79 7.51 -8.87
N PRO A 161 -0.94 7.11 -10.15
CA PRO A 161 -0.19 6.01 -10.74
C PRO A 161 1.27 6.39 -11.04
N LEU A 162 1.99 6.82 -10.02
CA LEU A 162 3.41 7.10 -10.06
C LEU A 162 4.22 5.83 -9.77
N PRO A 163 5.43 5.69 -10.32
CA PRO A 163 6.32 4.55 -9.98
C PRO A 163 6.56 4.41 -8.48
N ASN A 164 6.66 5.53 -7.77
CA ASN A 164 6.82 5.56 -6.30
C ASN A 164 5.59 5.01 -5.58
N THR A 165 4.40 5.36 -6.04
CA THR A 165 3.14 4.89 -5.45
C THR A 165 2.95 3.39 -5.69
N LEU A 166 3.30 2.91 -6.89
CA LEU A 166 3.26 1.48 -7.21
C LEU A 166 4.24 0.66 -6.33
N ALA A 167 5.42 1.22 -6.04
CA ALA A 167 6.39 0.61 -5.13
C ALA A 167 5.98 0.67 -3.65
N LEU A 168 5.17 1.66 -3.26
CA LEU A 168 4.83 1.93 -1.85
C LEU A 168 4.09 0.77 -1.19
N GLY A 169 3.17 0.12 -1.91
CA GLY A 169 2.45 -1.04 -1.40
C GLY A 169 3.38 -2.18 -0.95
N PRO A 170 4.24 -2.72 -1.82
CA PRO A 170 5.25 -3.72 -1.46
C PRO A 170 6.19 -3.26 -0.34
N VAL A 171 6.63 -2.00 -0.33
CA VAL A 171 7.49 -1.45 0.73
C VAL A 171 6.79 -1.45 2.09
N LEU A 172 5.54 -0.99 2.17
CA LEU A 172 4.77 -1.01 3.42
C LEU A 172 4.53 -2.44 3.92
N ALA A 173 4.28 -3.39 3.02
CA ALA A 173 4.14 -4.80 3.36
C ALA A 173 5.48 -5.38 3.87
N ALA A 174 6.61 -5.04 3.23
CA ALA A 174 7.94 -5.43 3.68
C ALA A 174 8.23 -4.91 5.10
N LEU A 175 7.98 -3.63 5.35
CA LEU A 175 8.14 -3.02 6.67
C LEU A 175 7.24 -3.64 7.74
N ALA A 176 6.01 -4.03 7.37
CA ALA A 176 5.12 -4.77 8.27
C ALA A 176 5.72 -6.13 8.65
N CYS A 177 6.23 -6.88 7.67
CA CYS A 177 6.90 -8.16 7.90
C CYS A 177 8.15 -7.99 8.78
N TRP A 178 8.94 -6.95 8.53
CA TRP A 178 10.10 -6.62 9.37
C TRP A 178 9.73 -6.38 10.83
N LEU A 179 8.72 -5.57 11.10
CA LEU A 179 8.24 -5.31 12.47
C LEU A 179 7.72 -6.57 13.18
N GLN A 180 7.16 -7.50 12.41
CA GLN A 180 6.65 -8.79 12.90
C GLN A 180 7.75 -9.86 13.07
N GLY A 181 9.01 -9.54 12.74
CA GLY A 181 10.12 -10.50 12.81
C GLY A 181 10.11 -11.57 11.71
N ARG A 182 9.39 -11.35 10.60
CA ARG A 182 9.29 -12.26 9.44
C ARG A 182 10.36 -11.87 8.41
N SER A 183 11.60 -12.18 8.71
CA SER A 183 12.77 -11.73 7.95
C SER A 183 12.81 -12.25 6.52
N ASP A 184 12.39 -13.49 6.29
CA ASP A 184 12.25 -14.11 4.96
C ASP A 184 11.35 -13.31 4.03
N LEU A 185 10.16 -12.97 4.51
CA LEU A 185 9.20 -12.17 3.76
C LEU A 185 9.63 -10.72 3.59
N PHE A 186 10.29 -10.14 4.60
CA PHE A 186 10.88 -8.81 4.48
C PHE A 186 11.90 -8.77 3.34
N ILE A 187 12.81 -9.75 3.27
CA ILE A 187 13.83 -9.83 2.21
C ILE A 187 13.17 -10.03 0.85
N PHE A 188 12.24 -10.98 0.75
CA PHE A 188 11.55 -11.28 -0.51
C PHE A 188 10.79 -10.07 -1.07
N LEU A 189 9.98 -9.40 -0.23
CA LEU A 189 9.21 -8.22 -0.63
C LEU A 189 10.12 -7.02 -0.93
N SER A 190 11.20 -6.85 -0.18
CA SER A 190 12.20 -5.80 -0.42
C SER A 190 12.91 -6.02 -1.74
N ALA A 191 13.36 -7.24 -2.04
CA ALA A 191 13.97 -7.58 -3.31
C ALA A 191 13.00 -7.34 -4.47
N GLY A 192 11.74 -7.74 -4.34
CA GLY A 192 10.70 -7.46 -5.33
C GLY A 192 10.48 -5.97 -5.54
N ALA A 193 10.40 -5.17 -4.48
CA ALA A 193 10.24 -3.72 -4.57
C ALA A 193 11.43 -3.06 -5.29
N ILE A 194 12.65 -3.48 -4.98
CA ILE A 194 13.90 -2.94 -5.54
C ILE A 194 14.03 -3.32 -7.03
N LEU A 195 13.90 -4.61 -7.35
CA LEU A 195 14.15 -5.12 -8.69
C LEU A 195 13.04 -4.77 -9.69
N VAL A 196 11.78 -4.78 -9.22
CA VAL A 196 10.61 -4.58 -10.08
C VAL A 196 10.28 -3.11 -10.24
N PHE A 197 10.32 -2.34 -9.17
CA PHE A 197 9.82 -0.97 -9.20
C PHE A 197 10.93 0.08 -9.18
N ARG A 198 11.78 0.09 -8.17
CA ARG A 198 12.78 1.16 -8.02
C ARG A 198 14.06 0.70 -7.32
N GLY A 199 15.18 0.74 -8.05
CA GLY A 199 16.49 0.36 -7.52
C GLY A 199 16.97 1.23 -6.35
N GLU A 200 16.54 2.51 -6.28
CA GLU A 200 16.93 3.42 -5.19
C GLU A 200 16.43 2.98 -3.81
N LEU A 201 15.37 2.15 -3.77
CA LEU A 201 14.87 1.56 -2.53
C LEU A 201 15.91 0.67 -1.83
N ALA A 202 16.93 0.20 -2.58
CA ALA A 202 18.03 -0.59 -2.03
C ALA A 202 18.80 0.16 -0.93
N ILE A 203 18.91 1.48 -1.01
CA ILE A 203 19.58 2.28 0.03
C ILE A 203 18.76 2.20 1.34
N PHE A 204 17.46 2.40 1.28
CA PHE A 204 16.60 2.42 2.45
C PHE A 204 16.38 1.02 3.04
N LEU A 205 15.92 0.06 2.21
CA LEU A 205 15.62 -1.30 2.66
C LEU A 205 16.90 -2.08 2.99
N GLY A 206 17.99 -1.82 2.24
CA GLY A 206 19.31 -2.37 2.52
C GLY A 206 19.91 -1.85 3.83
N ALA A 207 19.68 -0.58 4.18
CA ALA A 207 20.12 -0.06 5.48
C ALA A 207 19.39 -0.76 6.64
N ILE A 208 18.09 -1.04 6.51
CA ILE A 208 17.34 -1.81 7.53
C ILE A 208 17.91 -3.23 7.64
N LEU A 209 18.16 -3.89 6.52
CA LEU A 209 18.76 -5.22 6.50
C LEU A 209 20.14 -5.21 7.14
N LEU A 210 20.97 -4.23 6.83
CA LEU A 210 22.31 -4.08 7.43
C LEU A 210 22.21 -3.89 8.96
N MET A 211 21.25 -3.10 9.43
CA MET A 211 21.00 -2.95 10.87
C MET A 211 20.64 -4.29 11.53
N GLU A 212 19.75 -5.08 10.91
CA GLU A 212 19.38 -6.42 11.41
C GLU A 212 20.59 -7.36 11.45
N LEU A 213 21.44 -7.32 10.43
CA LEU A 213 22.68 -8.08 10.37
C LEU A 213 23.65 -7.69 11.51
N LEU A 214 23.84 -6.38 11.75
CA LEU A 214 24.74 -5.89 12.80
C LEU A 214 24.22 -6.18 14.22
N VAL A 215 22.93 -6.25 14.41
CA VAL A 215 22.32 -6.59 15.72
C VAL A 215 22.34 -8.10 16.02
N GLY A 216 22.84 -8.93 15.07
CA GLY A 216 23.04 -10.38 15.30
C GLY A 216 21.79 -11.23 15.12
N LYS A 217 20.73 -10.70 14.49
CA LYS A 217 19.54 -11.49 14.12
C LYS A 217 19.74 -12.29 12.83
N VAL A 218 20.98 -12.47 12.42
CA VAL A 218 21.34 -13.15 11.16
C VAL A 218 21.05 -14.64 11.23
N ASP A 219 21.14 -15.25 12.41
CA ASP A 219 20.93 -16.68 12.57
C ASP A 219 19.50 -17.11 12.17
N ASP A 220 18.51 -16.21 12.34
CA ASP A 220 17.13 -16.43 11.87
C ASP A 220 16.95 -16.21 10.36
N ILE A 221 17.83 -15.44 9.74
CA ILE A 221 17.77 -15.11 8.30
C ILE A 221 18.50 -16.15 7.46
N LEU A 222 19.61 -16.68 8.00
CA LEU A 222 20.46 -17.66 7.34
C LEU A 222 20.16 -19.09 7.82
N ASN A 223 18.97 -19.43 8.23
CA ASN A 223 18.54 -20.81 8.50
C ASN A 223 18.66 -21.65 7.21
N ILE A 224 19.89 -21.66 6.68
CA ILE A 224 20.38 -22.71 5.83
C ILE A 224 20.73 -23.81 6.81
N ASP A 225 19.79 -24.73 7.02
CA ASP A 225 20.14 -26.04 7.52
C ASP A 225 21.21 -26.61 6.59
N ILE A 226 22.46 -26.31 6.91
CA ILE A 226 23.59 -27.05 6.37
C ILE A 226 23.45 -28.42 7.04
N LEU A 227 22.73 -29.31 6.37
CA LEU A 227 22.74 -30.75 6.62
C LEU A 227 24.20 -31.17 6.57
N TYR A 228 24.80 -31.39 7.74
CA TYR A 228 25.94 -32.24 7.94
C TYR A 228 25.48 -33.68 8.11
#